data_f265d4e926cdd4ca9f1f0b99b372e745
#
_entry.id   f265d4e926cdd4ca9f1f0b99b372e745
#
_cell.length_a   1.000
_cell.length_b   1.000
_cell.length_c   1.000
_cell.angle_alpha   90.00
_cell.angle_beta   90.00
_cell.angle_gamma   90.00
#
_symmetry.space_group_name_H-M   'P 1'
#
loop_
_entity.id
_entity.type
_entity.pdbx_description
1 polymer ?
#
loop_
_entity_poly.entity_id
_entity_poly.type
_entity_poly.pdbx_seq_one_letter_code
_entity_poly.pdbx_strand_id
1 'polypeptide(L)'
;GATVSNTALITDAKLAEIFEVENFYVMEAVKNGAAEGLAEANAFIGGKNALLVHTPRTSGLMTPAAGLTFAWNNIPSVNNLGITVESFSDDALKRQQVAEHIQVKMAYDMKVVGADLGYFFEDVVA
;
A
#
# COMPACT_ATOMS: atom_id res chain seq x y z
N GLY A 1 37.56 6.93 -11.94
CA GLY A 1 36.23 6.37 -11.84
C GLY A 1 36.21 5.27 -10.81
N ALA A 2 35.49 5.47 -9.70
CA ALA A 2 35.29 4.42 -8.71
C ALA A 2 34.27 3.42 -9.26
N THR A 3 34.70 2.25 -9.64
CA THR A 3 33.81 1.12 -9.94
C THR A 3 33.31 0.56 -8.63
N VAL A 4 32.02 0.71 -8.36
CA VAL A 4 31.37 0.00 -7.24
C VAL A 4 31.27 -1.48 -7.63
N SER A 5 32.26 -2.27 -7.23
CA SER A 5 32.34 -3.70 -7.58
C SER A 5 31.61 -4.63 -6.59
N ASN A 6 30.74 -4.11 -5.74
CA ASN A 6 30.08 -4.93 -4.72
C ASN A 6 28.58 -4.61 -4.64
N THR A 7 27.78 -5.25 -5.50
CA THR A 7 26.31 -5.19 -5.51
C THR A 7 25.68 -5.72 -4.22
N ALA A 8 26.42 -6.49 -3.40
CA ALA A 8 25.96 -7.01 -2.11
C ALA A 8 25.80 -5.94 -1.01
N LEU A 9 26.21 -4.69 -1.27
CA LEU A 9 26.13 -3.57 -0.32
C LEU A 9 25.09 -2.50 -0.70
N ILE A 10 24.29 -2.73 -1.73
CA ILE A 10 23.21 -1.80 -2.09
C ILE A 10 22.00 -2.12 -1.21
N THR A 11 21.77 -1.27 -0.22
CA THR A 11 20.59 -1.30 0.65
C THR A 11 19.66 -0.14 0.29
N ASP A 12 18.39 -0.21 0.72
CA ASP A 12 17.41 0.86 0.50
C ASP A 12 17.90 2.20 1.06
N ALA A 13 18.60 2.17 2.19
CA ALA A 13 19.22 3.36 2.78
C ALA A 13 20.31 3.97 1.86
N LYS A 14 21.10 3.14 1.20
CA LYS A 14 22.10 3.59 0.22
C LYS A 14 21.44 4.18 -1.02
N LEU A 15 20.35 3.60 -1.49
CA LEU A 15 19.58 4.13 -2.61
C LEU A 15 18.94 5.47 -2.24
N ALA A 16 18.38 5.58 -1.04
CA ALA A 16 17.83 6.83 -0.53
C ALA A 16 18.90 7.96 -0.50
N GLU A 17 20.11 7.65 -0.06
CA GLU A 17 21.25 8.57 -0.05
C GLU A 17 21.67 9.00 -1.48
N ILE A 18 21.71 8.05 -2.42
CA ILE A 18 22.09 8.32 -3.83
C ILE A 18 21.06 9.22 -4.52
N PHE A 19 19.78 9.00 -4.27
CA PHE A 19 18.68 9.78 -4.84
C PHE A 19 18.34 11.04 -4.02
N GLU A 20 19.04 11.27 -2.90
CA GLU A 20 18.80 12.39 -1.99
C GLU A 20 17.34 12.47 -1.51
N VAL A 21 16.70 11.31 -1.30
CA VAL A 21 15.34 11.19 -0.78
C VAL A 21 15.34 10.74 0.68
N GLU A 22 14.31 11.14 1.43
CA GLU A 22 14.21 10.78 2.86
C GLU A 22 13.97 9.28 3.06
N ASN A 23 13.15 8.68 2.21
CA ASN A 23 12.80 7.26 2.26
C ASN A 23 12.79 6.66 0.85
N PHE A 24 13.26 5.44 0.75
CA PHE A 24 13.21 4.63 -0.47
C PHE A 24 12.52 3.31 -0.16
N TYR A 25 11.53 2.94 -0.94
CA TYR A 25 10.77 1.70 -0.77
C TYR A 25 10.73 0.91 -2.06
N VAL A 26 10.99 -0.38 -1.96
CA VAL A 26 10.83 -1.31 -3.08
C VAL A 26 9.48 -2.03 -2.92
N MET A 27 8.67 -1.99 -3.98
CA MET A 27 7.39 -2.70 -4.01
C MET A 27 7.64 -4.17 -4.37
N GLU A 28 7.55 -5.06 -3.38
CA GLU A 28 7.77 -6.51 -3.54
C GLU A 28 6.47 -7.30 -3.75
N ALA A 29 5.32 -6.62 -3.80
CA ALA A 29 4.03 -7.28 -3.94
C ALA A 29 3.90 -7.96 -5.31
N VAL A 30 3.52 -9.24 -5.29
CA VAL A 30 3.38 -10.10 -6.47
C VAL A 30 1.91 -10.45 -6.66
N LYS A 31 1.47 -10.51 -7.90
CA LYS A 31 0.15 -11.04 -8.29
C LYS A 31 0.31 -12.25 -9.19
N ASN A 32 -0.56 -13.23 -9.03
CA ASN A 32 -0.73 -14.29 -10.01
C ASN A 32 -1.72 -13.83 -11.09
N GLY A 33 -1.26 -13.76 -12.33
CA GLY A 33 -2.07 -13.39 -13.49
C GLY A 33 -2.64 -14.57 -14.28
N ALA A 34 -2.39 -15.81 -13.81
CA ALA A 34 -2.91 -17.01 -14.49
C ALA A 34 -4.42 -17.13 -14.28
N ALA A 35 -5.11 -17.62 -15.32
CA ALA A 35 -6.51 -18.04 -15.19
C ALA A 35 -6.61 -19.33 -14.35
N GLU A 36 -7.77 -19.56 -13.76
CA GLU A 36 -8.05 -20.74 -12.95
C GLU A 36 -7.74 -22.05 -13.72
N GLY A 37 -6.97 -22.93 -13.10
CA GLY A 37 -6.54 -24.20 -13.68
C GLY A 37 -5.30 -24.16 -14.59
N LEU A 38 -4.68 -23.00 -14.79
CA LEU A 38 -3.42 -22.87 -15.52
C LEU A 38 -2.21 -22.77 -14.56
N ALA A 39 -1.01 -22.96 -15.12
CA ALA A 39 0.23 -22.78 -14.37
C ALA A 39 0.35 -21.33 -13.86
N GLU A 40 0.92 -21.16 -12.67
CA GLU A 40 1.11 -19.85 -12.05
C GLU A 40 1.95 -18.90 -12.93
N ALA A 41 1.43 -17.69 -13.12
CA ALA A 41 2.11 -16.59 -13.82
C ALA A 41 2.30 -15.42 -12.85
N ASN A 42 3.34 -15.50 -12.03
CA ASN A 42 3.64 -14.50 -11.01
C ASN A 42 4.36 -13.29 -11.62
N ALA A 43 3.85 -12.09 -11.33
CA ALA A 43 4.44 -10.83 -11.74
C ALA A 43 4.35 -9.79 -10.63
N PHE A 44 5.35 -8.90 -10.54
CA PHE A 44 5.31 -7.78 -9.61
C PHE A 44 4.18 -6.81 -9.97
N ILE A 45 3.42 -6.36 -8.96
CA ILE A 45 2.30 -5.44 -9.16
C ILE A 45 2.80 -4.07 -9.65
N GLY A 46 3.91 -3.59 -9.11
CA GLY A 46 4.53 -2.33 -9.50
C GLY A 46 5.15 -2.33 -10.90
N GLY A 47 5.36 -3.52 -11.48
CA GLY A 47 6.03 -3.65 -12.78
C GLY A 47 7.44 -3.06 -12.73
N LYS A 48 7.80 -2.32 -13.79
CA LYS A 48 9.09 -1.65 -13.96
C LYS A 48 9.02 -0.14 -13.70
N ASN A 49 8.02 0.31 -12.96
CA ASN A 49 7.72 1.71 -12.76
C ASN A 49 8.31 2.22 -11.45
N ALA A 50 8.57 3.52 -11.38
CA ALA A 50 8.94 4.20 -10.15
C ALA A 50 8.04 5.41 -9.90
N LEU A 51 7.80 5.71 -8.64
CA LEU A 51 6.99 6.84 -8.21
C LEU A 51 7.79 7.67 -7.19
N LEU A 52 8.02 8.93 -7.53
CA LEU A 52 8.57 9.91 -6.62
C LEU A 52 7.44 10.78 -6.09
N VAL A 53 7.29 10.86 -4.76
CA VAL A 53 6.21 11.62 -4.13
C VAL A 53 6.73 12.43 -2.95
N HIS A 54 6.19 13.64 -2.80
CA HIS A 54 6.39 14.42 -1.59
C HIS A 54 5.32 14.04 -0.56
N THR A 55 5.76 13.57 0.60
CA THR A 55 4.89 13.24 1.74
C THR A 55 5.32 14.05 2.96
N PRO A 56 4.42 14.79 3.60
CA PRO A 56 4.74 15.51 4.83
C PRO A 56 4.87 14.53 6.01
N ARG A 57 5.72 14.84 6.97
CA ARG A 57 5.86 14.06 8.22
C ARG A 57 4.58 14.04 9.05
N THR A 58 3.80 15.10 8.97
CA THR A 58 2.52 15.22 9.66
C THR A 58 1.50 15.76 8.67
N SER A 59 0.42 15.00 8.46
CA SER A 59 -0.69 15.44 7.61
C SER A 59 -1.50 16.53 8.32
N GLY A 60 -1.89 17.57 7.59
CA GLY A 60 -2.68 18.68 8.12
C GLY A 60 -3.45 19.41 7.03
N LEU A 61 -4.40 20.24 7.42
CA LEU A 61 -5.35 20.90 6.52
C LEU A 61 -4.67 21.86 5.55
N MET A 62 -3.52 22.29 5.63
CA MET A 62 -2.80 23.16 4.69
C MET A 62 -1.39 22.66 4.42
N THR A 63 -1.14 21.39 4.65
CA THR A 63 0.16 20.78 4.46
C THR A 63 0.22 20.17 3.06
N PRO A 64 1.15 20.60 2.20
CA PRO A 64 1.25 20.07 0.86
C PRO A 64 1.63 18.58 0.88
N ALA A 65 0.93 17.77 0.13
CA ALA A 65 1.15 16.34 -0.04
C ALA A 65 0.76 15.92 -1.45
N ALA A 66 1.47 14.98 -2.04
CA ALA A 66 1.12 14.41 -3.34
C ALA A 66 -0.19 13.63 -3.26
N GLY A 67 -0.37 12.85 -2.20
CA GLY A 67 -1.58 12.08 -1.96
C GLY A 67 -1.77 11.80 -0.48
N LEU A 68 -3.00 11.55 -0.09
CA LEU A 68 -3.39 11.21 1.27
C LEU A 68 -4.43 10.08 1.26
N THR A 69 -4.36 9.26 2.31
CA THR A 69 -5.39 8.29 2.62
C THR A 69 -6.29 8.87 3.70
N PHE A 70 -7.55 9.03 3.38
CA PHE A 70 -8.57 9.52 4.31
C PHE A 70 -9.29 8.32 4.92
N ALA A 71 -9.32 8.25 6.24
CA ALA A 71 -10.13 7.28 6.96
C ALA A 71 -11.36 7.98 7.54
N TRP A 72 -12.54 7.41 7.32
CA TRP A 72 -13.78 7.95 7.83
C TRP A 72 -14.26 7.16 9.04
N ASN A 73 -14.25 7.80 10.21
CA ASN A 73 -14.62 7.20 11.49
C ASN A 73 -16.03 7.57 11.98
N ASN A 74 -16.77 8.36 11.20
CA ASN A 74 -18.13 8.80 11.56
C ASN A 74 -19.23 8.02 10.84
N ILE A 75 -18.94 6.83 10.36
CA ILE A 75 -19.94 5.92 9.79
C ILE A 75 -20.51 5.06 10.92
N PRO A 76 -21.84 4.88 11.00
CA PRO A 76 -22.44 3.94 11.96
C PRO A 76 -21.77 2.56 11.85
N SER A 77 -21.42 1.99 12.99
CA SER A 77 -20.72 0.70 13.09
C SER A 77 -19.25 0.67 12.60
N VAL A 78 -18.61 1.82 12.38
CA VAL A 78 -17.16 1.89 12.13
C VAL A 78 -16.52 2.76 13.21
N ASN A 79 -15.64 2.17 14.00
CA ASN A 79 -14.91 2.84 15.07
C ASN A 79 -13.69 3.63 14.56
N ASN A 80 -12.91 4.14 15.49
CA ASN A 80 -11.70 4.93 15.24
C ASN A 80 -10.83 4.34 14.13
N LEU A 81 -10.24 5.22 13.32
CA LEU A 81 -9.37 4.89 12.18
C LEU A 81 -10.07 4.15 11.02
N GLY A 82 -11.40 4.16 10.98
CA GLY A 82 -12.14 3.55 9.89
C GLY A 82 -12.12 2.03 9.85
N ILE A 83 -11.70 1.37 10.93
CA ILE A 83 -11.66 -0.10 11.04
C ILE A 83 -12.47 -0.53 12.26
N THR A 84 -13.40 -1.44 12.06
CA THR A 84 -14.15 -2.10 13.14
C THR A 84 -14.15 -3.59 12.92
N VAL A 85 -13.87 -4.34 13.98
CA VAL A 85 -13.98 -5.80 14.02
C VAL A 85 -15.12 -6.15 14.96
N GLU A 86 -16.13 -6.80 14.42
CA GLU A 86 -17.30 -7.28 15.16
C GLU A 86 -17.36 -8.81 15.06
N SER A 87 -17.57 -9.47 16.20
CA SER A 87 -17.86 -10.90 16.27
C SER A 87 -19.30 -11.06 16.72
N PHE A 88 -20.08 -11.80 15.96
CA PHE A 88 -21.44 -12.13 16.31
C PHE A 88 -21.75 -13.59 16.01
N SER A 89 -22.59 -14.17 16.82
CA SER A 89 -23.08 -15.52 16.62
C SER A 89 -24.56 -15.47 16.23
N ASP A 90 -24.88 -16.02 15.08
CA ASP A 90 -26.26 -16.22 14.66
C ASP A 90 -26.75 -17.56 15.22
N ASP A 91 -27.80 -17.52 16.06
CA ASP A 91 -28.36 -18.70 16.69
C ASP A 91 -28.96 -19.69 15.67
N ALA A 92 -29.41 -19.23 14.52
CA ALA A 92 -29.89 -20.06 13.44
C ALA A 92 -28.75 -20.83 12.76
N LEU A 93 -27.61 -20.18 12.55
CA LEU A 93 -26.41 -20.80 11.97
C LEU A 93 -25.68 -21.69 12.97
N LYS A 94 -25.69 -21.34 14.26
CA LYS A 94 -25.13 -22.20 15.32
C LYS A 94 -25.77 -23.56 15.41
N ARG A 95 -27.08 -23.66 15.14
CA ARG A 95 -27.80 -24.93 15.14
C ARG A 95 -27.44 -25.83 13.96
N GLN A 96 -26.97 -25.24 12.87
CA GLN A 96 -26.64 -25.98 11.64
C GLN A 96 -25.14 -26.20 11.45
N GLN A 97 -24.27 -25.29 11.87
CA GLN A 97 -22.85 -25.31 11.47
C GLN A 97 -21.87 -24.89 12.57
N VAL A 98 -22.17 -24.82 13.82
CA VAL A 98 -21.22 -24.40 14.89
C VAL A 98 -20.23 -23.31 14.38
N ALA A 99 -20.75 -22.22 13.80
CA ALA A 99 -19.96 -21.20 13.16
C ALA A 99 -20.05 -19.89 13.95
N GLU A 100 -18.93 -19.19 14.06
CA GLU A 100 -18.83 -17.81 14.56
C GLU A 100 -18.55 -16.89 13.39
N HIS A 101 -19.31 -15.79 13.29
CA HIS A 101 -19.11 -14.78 12.25
C HIS A 101 -18.21 -13.69 12.77
N ILE A 102 -17.11 -13.45 12.04
CA ILE A 102 -16.23 -12.31 12.26
C ILE A 102 -16.42 -11.35 11.08
N GLN A 103 -16.89 -10.15 11.38
CA GLN A 103 -17.09 -9.10 10.40
C GLN A 103 -16.04 -7.99 10.60
N VAL A 104 -15.30 -7.70 9.56
CA VAL A 104 -14.37 -6.56 9.52
C VAL A 104 -14.94 -5.50 8.59
N LYS A 105 -15.14 -4.30 9.11
CA LYS A 105 -15.59 -3.14 8.34
C LYS A 105 -14.46 -2.12 8.27
N MET A 106 -14.22 -1.57 7.08
CA MET A 106 -13.20 -0.56 6.85
C MET A 106 -13.76 0.53 5.92
N ALA A 107 -13.50 1.79 6.26
CA ALA A 107 -13.89 2.93 5.42
C ALA A 107 -12.67 3.83 5.22
N TYR A 108 -12.13 3.82 4.02
CA TYR A 108 -11.02 4.70 3.62
C TYR A 108 -11.14 5.07 2.14
N ASP A 109 -10.50 6.17 1.79
CA ASP A 109 -10.39 6.63 0.41
C ASP A 109 -8.98 7.19 0.18
N MET A 110 -8.35 6.80 -0.92
CA MET A 110 -7.04 7.29 -1.31
C MET A 110 -7.20 8.31 -2.42
N LYS A 111 -6.67 9.53 -2.20
CA LYS A 111 -6.76 10.61 -3.16
C LYS A 111 -5.42 11.27 -3.45
N VAL A 112 -5.19 11.58 -4.72
CA VAL A 112 -4.17 12.50 -5.14
C VAL A 112 -4.65 13.91 -4.79
N VAL A 113 -3.91 14.59 -3.93
CA VAL A 113 -4.27 15.92 -3.41
C VAL A 113 -3.48 17.01 -4.14
N GLY A 114 -2.22 16.73 -4.47
CA GLY A 114 -1.34 17.63 -5.21
C GLY A 114 -0.59 16.88 -6.29
N ALA A 115 -1.12 16.86 -7.51
CA ALA A 115 -0.48 16.15 -8.63
C ALA A 115 0.92 16.70 -8.94
N ASP A 116 1.15 17.98 -8.71
CA ASP A 116 2.45 18.63 -8.95
C ASP A 116 3.54 18.23 -7.94
N LEU A 117 3.14 17.54 -6.86
CA LEU A 117 4.04 17.07 -5.80
C LEU A 117 4.43 15.60 -5.97
N GLY A 118 4.09 14.99 -7.07
CA GLY A 118 4.44 13.63 -7.43
C GLY A 118 4.87 13.52 -8.89
N TYR A 119 5.76 12.57 -9.16
CA TYR A 119 6.18 12.24 -10.51
C TYR A 119 6.23 10.73 -10.71
N PHE A 120 5.57 10.27 -11.74
CA PHE A 120 5.52 8.86 -12.11
C PHE A 120 6.47 8.60 -13.28
N PHE A 121 7.34 7.64 -13.11
CA PHE A 121 8.27 7.19 -14.13
C PHE A 121 7.80 5.83 -14.63
N GLU A 122 7.62 5.71 -15.92
CA GLU A 122 7.24 4.47 -16.58
C GLU A 122 8.49 3.79 -17.17
N ASP A 123 8.58 2.47 -17.01
CA ASP A 123 9.63 1.62 -17.62
C ASP A 123 11.08 2.05 -17.27
N VAL A 124 11.35 2.35 -15.99
CA VAL A 124 12.68 2.82 -15.54
C VAL A 124 13.70 1.71 -15.32
N VAL A 125 13.26 0.46 -15.31
CA VAL A 125 14.12 -0.71 -15.09
C VAL A 125 14.10 -1.60 -16.33
N ALA A 126 15.28 -1.99 -16.79
CA ALA A 126 15.43 -2.84 -17.98
C ALA A 126 15.00 -4.31 -17.73
#